data_cf53fce708ba57495de8f959a4c7b84b
#
_entry.id   cf53fce708ba57495de8f959a4c7b84b
#
_cell.length_a   1.000
_cell.length_b   1.000
_cell.length_c   1.000
_cell.angle_alpha   90.00
_cell.angle_beta   90.00
_cell.angle_gamma   90.00
#
_symmetry.space_group_name_H-M   'P 1'
#
loop_
_entity.id
_entity.type
_entity.pdbx_description
1 polymer ?
#
loop_
_entity_poly.entity_id
_entity_poly.type
_entity_poly.pdbx_seq_one_letter_code
_entity_poly.pdbx_strand_id
1 'polypeptide(L)'
;MKKVFLLMLTLSCFLFGCSSQKDVKEYPSDYPDSSGYGIDDIYYPDNSGQKILSSDIANVNYSHIDQGYVTASLNHKSEQKIKLLIRKGEKSYYYDLINQNPVAFPLQMGNGKYYLGIYENDNYAMKKSLTLDVQIKDELSPFLYPNQLVDYQPGDKITSIAIDIVKKDKNDLQRIQNIYNYVVDNITYDDEKAVEATQKYLIPNLNNIIKNKTGICFDYASMMVAMLRINHIPARLICGDTDVEYHAWVEVYIEGEGWINPDIFMDKGTWTRMDPTFASSKFDYNGKYQAIYYY
;
A
#
# COMPACT_ATOMS: atom_id res chain seq x y z
N MET A 1 -81.46 27.83 -2.39
CA MET A 1 -80.87 26.60 -2.95
C MET A 1 -79.53 27.00 -3.55
N LYS A 2 -78.43 26.79 -2.80
CA LYS A 2 -77.07 27.12 -3.24
C LYS A 2 -76.41 25.81 -3.64
N LYS A 3 -76.02 25.69 -4.95
CA LYS A 3 -75.26 24.56 -5.46
C LYS A 3 -73.79 24.78 -5.11
N VAL A 4 -73.22 23.87 -4.34
CA VAL A 4 -71.78 23.80 -4.08
C VAL A 4 -71.13 22.96 -5.20
N PHE A 5 -70.23 23.59 -5.96
CA PHE A 5 -69.39 22.88 -6.96
C PHE A 5 -68.16 22.37 -6.24
N LEU A 6 -68.01 21.06 -6.14
CA LEU A 6 -66.85 20.39 -5.58
C LEU A 6 -65.81 20.21 -6.71
N LEU A 7 -64.74 20.99 -6.64
CA LEU A 7 -63.63 20.93 -7.59
C LEU A 7 -62.68 19.78 -7.12
N MET A 8 -62.69 18.66 -7.80
CA MET A 8 -61.71 17.60 -7.60
C MET A 8 -60.37 18.01 -8.19
N LEU A 9 -59.41 18.32 -7.35
CA LEU A 9 -58.03 18.55 -7.77
C LEU A 9 -57.30 17.20 -7.81
N THR A 10 -57.09 16.62 -8.98
CA THR A 10 -56.26 15.41 -9.18
C THR A 10 -54.80 15.81 -9.10
N LEU A 11 -54.19 15.52 -7.95
CA LEU A 11 -52.74 15.63 -7.73
C LEU A 11 -52.04 14.47 -8.43
N SER A 12 -51.56 14.69 -9.65
CA SER A 12 -50.73 13.74 -10.36
C SER A 12 -49.31 13.81 -9.78
N CYS A 13 -48.99 12.86 -8.89
CA CYS A 13 -47.61 12.62 -8.40
C CYS A 13 -46.77 12.11 -9.57
N PHE A 14 -46.03 13.01 -10.21
CA PHE A 14 -44.88 12.61 -11.02
C PHE A 14 -43.80 12.09 -10.09
N LEU A 15 -43.71 10.77 -9.99
CA LEU A 15 -42.54 10.09 -9.45
C LEU A 15 -41.39 10.28 -10.43
N PHE A 16 -40.62 11.35 -10.25
CA PHE A 16 -39.27 11.39 -10.80
C PHE A 16 -38.44 10.39 -10.03
N GLY A 17 -38.34 9.20 -10.55
CA GLY A 17 -37.31 8.25 -10.16
C GLY A 17 -35.97 8.83 -10.61
N CYS A 18 -35.25 9.49 -9.71
CA CYS A 18 -33.83 9.67 -9.88
C CYS A 18 -33.17 8.28 -9.79
N SER A 19 -33.06 7.60 -10.92
CA SER A 19 -32.02 6.60 -11.07
C SER A 19 -30.71 7.37 -11.07
N SER A 20 -29.95 7.28 -9.98
CA SER A 20 -28.54 7.68 -10.01
C SER A 20 -27.84 6.68 -10.96
N GLN A 21 -27.85 7.01 -12.26
CA GLN A 21 -26.88 6.45 -13.16
C GLN A 21 -25.53 6.84 -12.58
N LYS A 22 -24.76 5.86 -12.04
CA LYS A 22 -23.34 6.04 -11.82
C LYS A 22 -22.76 6.37 -13.18
N ASP A 23 -22.41 7.62 -13.40
CA ASP A 23 -21.62 8.01 -14.55
C ASP A 23 -20.33 7.20 -14.49
N VAL A 24 -20.24 6.17 -15.31
CA VAL A 24 -18.98 5.49 -15.60
C VAL A 24 -18.19 6.50 -16.41
N LYS A 25 -17.36 7.29 -15.72
CA LYS A 25 -16.51 8.25 -16.38
C LYS A 25 -15.43 7.47 -17.13
N GLU A 26 -15.43 7.65 -18.45
CA GLU A 26 -14.39 7.12 -19.33
C GLU A 26 -13.04 7.75 -18.95
N TYR A 27 -11.99 6.93 -18.99
CA TYR A 27 -10.61 7.40 -18.86
C TYR A 27 -10.31 8.48 -19.90
N PRO A 28 -9.36 9.40 -19.63
CA PRO A 28 -8.82 10.22 -20.69
C PRO A 28 -8.40 9.32 -21.84
N SER A 29 -9.05 9.50 -23.00
CA SER A 29 -8.85 8.65 -24.19
C SER A 29 -7.43 8.75 -24.77
N ASP A 30 -6.65 9.68 -24.25
CA ASP A 30 -5.30 10.08 -24.68
C ASP A 30 -4.18 9.70 -23.72
N TYR A 31 -4.47 8.90 -22.65
CA TYR A 31 -3.41 8.38 -21.80
C TYR A 31 -2.58 7.34 -22.59
N PRO A 32 -1.24 7.51 -22.65
CA PRO A 32 -0.41 6.70 -23.53
C PRO A 32 -0.47 5.21 -23.17
N ASP A 33 -0.48 4.37 -24.20
CA ASP A 33 -0.36 2.93 -24.04
C ASP A 33 1.02 2.59 -23.47
N SER A 34 1.06 1.66 -22.52
CA SER A 34 2.29 1.12 -21.94
C SER A 34 2.30 -0.41 -22.00
N SER A 35 3.50 -0.99 -22.14
CA SER A 35 3.66 -2.44 -22.16
C SER A 35 3.25 -3.05 -20.84
N GLY A 36 2.59 -4.22 -20.87
CA GLY A 36 2.38 -5.06 -19.70
C GLY A 36 3.66 -5.81 -19.35
N TYR A 37 3.73 -6.31 -18.12
CA TYR A 37 4.84 -7.08 -17.58
C TYR A 37 4.43 -8.54 -17.39
N GLY A 38 5.40 -9.46 -17.52
CA GLY A 38 5.22 -10.86 -17.23
C GLY A 38 5.72 -11.22 -15.82
N ILE A 39 5.52 -12.47 -15.44
CA ILE A 39 5.93 -12.96 -14.12
C ILE A 39 7.43 -12.91 -13.90
N ASP A 40 8.21 -13.03 -14.99
CA ASP A 40 9.67 -13.00 -14.97
C ASP A 40 10.25 -11.58 -14.87
N ASP A 41 9.41 -10.55 -15.06
CA ASP A 41 9.80 -9.15 -14.99
C ASP A 41 9.68 -8.58 -13.57
N ILE A 42 9.05 -9.30 -12.63
CA ILE A 42 8.77 -8.83 -11.28
C ILE A 42 10.08 -8.53 -10.53
N TYR A 43 10.15 -7.37 -9.92
CA TYR A 43 11.30 -7.00 -9.09
C TYR A 43 11.29 -7.72 -7.74
N TYR A 44 12.43 -8.36 -7.45
CA TYR A 44 12.70 -8.94 -6.14
C TYR A 44 14.00 -8.36 -5.57
N PRO A 45 14.09 -8.15 -4.24
CA PRO A 45 15.31 -7.64 -3.64
C PRO A 45 16.43 -8.68 -3.71
N ASP A 46 17.59 -8.22 -4.14
CA ASP A 46 18.83 -9.01 -4.10
C ASP A 46 19.49 -8.85 -2.72
N ASN A 47 19.83 -9.96 -2.10
CA ASN A 47 20.59 -10.00 -0.83
C ASN A 47 22.08 -10.30 -1.03
N SER A 48 22.58 -10.31 -2.27
CA SER A 48 24.00 -10.49 -2.56
C SER A 48 24.83 -9.27 -2.11
N GLY A 49 26.16 -9.43 -2.17
CA GLY A 49 27.12 -8.38 -1.85
C GLY A 49 27.70 -8.49 -0.45
N GLN A 50 28.69 -7.63 -0.16
CA GLN A 50 29.54 -7.77 1.03
C GLN A 50 29.43 -6.61 2.03
N LYS A 51 28.62 -5.59 1.72
CA LYS A 51 28.41 -4.47 2.64
C LYS A 51 27.38 -4.85 3.69
N ILE A 52 27.84 -5.44 4.79
CA ILE A 52 26.99 -6.00 5.83
C ILE A 52 27.29 -5.34 7.18
N LEU A 53 26.25 -4.82 7.83
CA LEU A 53 26.26 -4.44 9.23
C LEU A 53 25.87 -5.67 10.05
N SER A 54 26.82 -6.32 10.71
CA SER A 54 26.61 -7.56 11.47
C SER A 54 26.66 -7.31 12.97
N SER A 55 25.77 -7.98 13.69
CA SER A 55 25.82 -8.19 15.13
C SER A 55 25.75 -9.69 15.45
N ASP A 56 25.78 -10.05 16.71
CA ASP A 56 25.56 -11.41 17.20
C ASP A 56 24.14 -11.93 16.86
N ILE A 57 23.15 -11.04 16.73
CA ILE A 57 21.73 -11.38 16.63
C ILE A 57 21.15 -11.18 15.23
N ALA A 58 21.64 -10.22 14.46
CA ALA A 58 21.08 -9.87 13.16
C ALA A 58 22.13 -9.29 12.19
N ASN A 59 21.83 -9.41 10.90
CA ASN A 59 22.59 -8.81 9.82
C ASN A 59 21.73 -7.85 9.02
N VAL A 60 22.33 -6.74 8.56
CA VAL A 60 21.74 -5.80 7.61
C VAL A 60 22.69 -5.66 6.42
N ASN A 61 22.26 -6.14 5.26
CA ASN A 61 23.01 -5.98 4.02
C ASN A 61 22.60 -4.65 3.36
N TYR A 62 23.55 -3.75 3.18
CA TYR A 62 23.37 -2.43 2.57
C TYR A 62 24.11 -2.30 1.22
N SER A 63 24.32 -3.42 0.53
CA SER A 63 25.02 -3.45 -0.77
C SER A 63 24.20 -2.80 -1.88
N HIS A 64 22.87 -2.82 -1.76
CA HIS A 64 21.92 -2.37 -2.78
C HIS A 64 21.19 -1.04 -2.44
N ILE A 65 21.85 -0.17 -1.65
CA ILE A 65 21.28 1.13 -1.27
C ILE A 65 21.00 2.05 -2.48
N ASP A 66 21.71 1.85 -3.58
CA ASP A 66 21.48 2.55 -4.84
C ASP A 66 20.20 2.13 -5.56
N GLN A 67 19.60 0.99 -5.16
CA GLN A 67 18.29 0.52 -5.58
C GLN A 67 17.18 0.90 -4.57
N GLY A 68 17.53 1.62 -3.51
CA GLY A 68 16.56 2.16 -2.57
C GLY A 68 16.10 1.23 -1.46
N TYR A 69 16.86 0.19 -1.14
CA TYR A 69 16.57 -0.72 -0.02
C TYR A 69 17.81 -1.25 0.68
N VAL A 70 17.60 -1.77 1.87
CA VAL A 70 18.50 -2.70 2.57
C VAL A 70 17.76 -3.99 2.82
N THR A 71 18.48 -5.12 2.95
CA THR A 71 17.88 -6.37 3.42
C THR A 71 18.37 -6.69 4.82
N ALA A 72 17.52 -7.29 5.66
CA ALA A 72 17.92 -7.70 7.00
C ALA A 72 17.32 -9.04 7.40
N SER A 73 18.03 -9.76 8.26
CA SER A 73 17.60 -11.04 8.81
C SER A 73 18.16 -11.26 10.22
N LEU A 74 17.47 -12.08 10.99
CA LEU A 74 18.01 -12.62 12.26
C LEU A 74 19.02 -13.74 11.95
N ASN A 75 20.10 -13.81 12.73
CA ASN A 75 21.06 -14.91 12.68
C ASN A 75 20.48 -16.20 13.28
N HIS A 76 19.62 -16.03 14.28
CA HIS A 76 18.90 -17.09 14.97
C HIS A 76 17.57 -16.56 15.52
N LYS A 77 16.66 -17.48 15.85
CA LYS A 77 15.41 -17.11 16.51
C LYS A 77 15.70 -16.47 17.87
N SER A 78 15.05 -15.34 18.15
CA SER A 78 15.19 -14.61 19.41
C SER A 78 13.87 -14.60 20.19
N GLU A 79 13.97 -14.76 21.51
CA GLU A 79 12.87 -14.52 22.45
C GLU A 79 12.67 -13.01 22.73
N GLN A 80 13.69 -12.22 22.46
CA GLN A 80 13.65 -10.77 22.61
C GLN A 80 13.15 -10.13 21.31
N LYS A 81 12.47 -8.99 21.43
CA LYS A 81 12.14 -8.16 20.28
C LYS A 81 13.39 -7.53 19.70
N ILE A 82 13.65 -7.77 18.43
CA ILE A 82 14.75 -7.17 17.70
C ILE A 82 14.19 -6.13 16.73
N LYS A 83 14.78 -4.93 16.78
CA LYS A 83 14.35 -3.82 15.93
C LYS A 83 15.46 -3.39 14.98
N LEU A 84 15.07 -3.13 13.72
CA LEU A 84 15.86 -2.34 12.79
C LEU A 84 15.35 -0.90 12.81
N LEU A 85 16.22 0.03 13.15
CA LEU A 85 15.98 1.47 13.01
C LEU A 85 16.60 1.95 11.68
N ILE A 86 15.79 2.60 10.85
CA ILE A 86 16.22 3.36 9.68
C ILE A 86 15.85 4.82 9.91
N ARG A 87 16.85 5.71 10.00
CA ARG A 87 16.63 7.12 10.31
C ARG A 87 17.34 8.02 9.31
N LYS A 88 16.67 9.11 8.92
CA LYS A 88 17.25 10.23 8.16
C LYS A 88 16.75 11.55 8.75
N GLY A 89 17.67 12.37 9.26
CA GLY A 89 17.30 13.56 10.00
C GLY A 89 16.47 13.23 11.23
N GLU A 90 15.31 13.85 11.35
CA GLU A 90 14.37 13.63 12.46
C GLU A 90 13.42 12.46 12.21
N LYS A 91 13.28 12.00 10.96
CA LYS A 91 12.36 10.93 10.59
C LYS A 91 12.96 9.56 10.87
N SER A 92 12.20 8.72 11.58
CA SER A 92 12.64 7.39 12.03
C SER A 92 11.59 6.33 11.69
N TYR A 93 12.05 5.19 11.20
CA TYR A 93 11.25 3.99 10.94
C TYR A 93 11.80 2.84 11.78
N TYR A 94 10.95 2.21 12.58
CA TYR A 94 11.28 1.07 13.43
C TYR A 94 10.57 -0.18 12.91
N TYR A 95 11.34 -1.14 12.49
CA TYR A 95 10.82 -2.41 11.96
C TYR A 95 11.12 -3.53 12.95
N ASP A 96 10.19 -4.46 13.12
CA ASP A 96 10.44 -5.70 13.87
C ASP A 96 11.22 -6.68 12.99
N LEU A 97 12.43 -7.06 13.42
CA LEU A 97 13.17 -8.14 12.77
C LEU A 97 12.66 -9.47 13.33
N ILE A 98 11.90 -10.19 12.54
CA ILE A 98 11.27 -11.46 12.93
C ILE A 98 11.69 -12.64 12.05
N ASN A 99 12.25 -12.36 10.87
CA ASN A 99 12.56 -13.36 9.86
C ASN A 99 14.05 -13.74 9.88
N GLN A 100 14.35 -15.05 9.78
CA GLN A 100 15.70 -15.55 9.57
C GLN A 100 16.12 -15.48 8.09
N ASN A 101 15.15 -15.48 7.16
CA ASN A 101 15.41 -15.16 5.77
C ASN A 101 15.47 -13.65 5.58
N PRO A 102 16.37 -13.17 4.69
CA PRO A 102 16.45 -11.74 4.39
C PRO A 102 15.14 -11.16 3.86
N VAL A 103 14.73 -10.04 4.43
CA VAL A 103 13.57 -9.24 3.99
C VAL A 103 14.05 -7.84 3.69
N ALA A 104 13.50 -7.21 2.66
CA ALA A 104 13.86 -5.84 2.31
C ALA A 104 13.15 -4.81 3.19
N PHE A 105 13.85 -3.70 3.40
CA PHE A 105 13.39 -2.51 4.12
C PHE A 105 13.72 -1.28 3.26
N PRO A 106 12.72 -0.48 2.87
CA PRO A 106 12.91 0.58 1.92
C PRO A 106 13.68 1.78 2.52
N LEU A 107 14.44 2.47 1.67
CA LEU A 107 15.08 3.76 1.96
C LEU A 107 14.22 4.91 1.42
N GLN A 108 12.96 4.92 1.78
CA GLN A 108 11.88 5.74 1.23
C GLN A 108 11.99 7.24 1.53
N MET A 109 12.99 7.66 2.29
CA MET A 109 13.22 9.08 2.61
C MET A 109 14.13 9.79 1.57
N GLY A 110 14.42 9.14 0.42
CA GLY A 110 15.25 9.70 -0.66
C GLY A 110 16.73 9.83 -0.32
N ASN A 111 17.48 10.49 -1.18
CA ASN A 111 18.94 10.62 -1.06
C ASN A 111 19.40 11.36 0.20
N GLY A 112 20.58 11.01 0.72
CA GLY A 112 21.22 11.69 1.84
C GLY A 112 21.77 10.77 2.91
N LYS A 113 22.06 11.35 4.08
CA LYS A 113 22.70 10.65 5.19
C LYS A 113 21.68 9.87 6.02
N TYR A 114 21.87 8.55 6.07
CA TYR A 114 21.06 7.62 6.84
C TYR A 114 21.81 7.05 8.03
N TYR A 115 21.06 6.73 9.06
CA TYR A 115 21.50 5.93 10.18
C TYR A 115 20.74 4.61 10.18
N LEU A 116 21.46 3.50 10.24
CA LEU A 116 20.94 2.14 10.42
C LEU A 116 21.34 1.64 11.80
N GLY A 117 20.41 1.07 12.56
CA GLY A 117 20.70 0.55 13.90
C GLY A 117 19.95 -0.74 14.20
N ILE A 118 20.65 -1.72 14.76
CA ILE A 118 20.08 -2.97 15.30
C ILE A 118 19.94 -2.79 16.81
N TYR A 119 18.74 -3.01 17.31
CA TYR A 119 18.39 -2.85 18.73
C TYR A 119 17.71 -4.10 19.26
N GLU A 120 17.93 -4.38 20.53
CA GLU A 120 17.34 -5.50 21.24
C GLU A 120 16.43 -4.97 22.36
N ASN A 121 15.31 -5.66 22.55
CA ASN A 121 14.26 -5.44 23.55
C ASN A 121 13.59 -4.04 23.52
N ASP A 122 12.59 -3.86 24.38
CA ASP A 122 11.79 -2.63 24.45
C ASP A 122 12.58 -1.42 25.03
N ASN A 123 13.74 -1.67 25.65
CA ASN A 123 14.65 -0.63 26.15
C ASN A 123 15.62 -0.12 25.09
N TYR A 124 15.50 -0.60 23.84
CA TYR A 124 16.33 -0.20 22.72
C TYR A 124 17.84 -0.31 22.99
N ALA A 125 18.28 -1.44 23.60
CA ALA A 125 19.70 -1.72 23.76
C ALA A 125 20.36 -1.86 22.39
N MET A 126 21.20 -0.87 22.02
CA MET A 126 21.88 -0.85 20.72
C MET A 126 22.90 -1.98 20.63
N LYS A 127 22.74 -2.83 19.64
CA LYS A 127 23.68 -3.93 19.31
C LYS A 127 24.71 -3.50 18.28
N LYS A 128 24.28 -2.82 17.25
CA LYS A 128 25.16 -2.34 16.17
C LYS A 128 24.52 -1.16 15.43
N SER A 129 25.34 -0.27 14.92
CA SER A 129 24.86 0.83 14.09
C SER A 129 25.87 1.26 13.04
N LEU A 130 25.38 1.93 12.01
CA LEU A 130 26.13 2.47 10.90
C LEU A 130 25.48 3.79 10.42
N THR A 131 26.31 4.76 10.07
CA THR A 131 25.87 5.94 9.33
C THR A 131 26.48 5.88 7.93
N LEU A 132 25.66 6.10 6.89
CA LEU A 132 26.09 6.03 5.50
C LEU A 132 25.38 7.08 4.65
N ASP A 133 26.02 7.46 3.55
CA ASP A 133 25.40 8.30 2.54
C ASP A 133 24.72 7.42 1.50
N VAL A 134 23.44 7.66 1.26
CA VAL A 134 22.60 6.94 0.30
C VAL A 134 22.42 7.80 -0.94
N GLN A 135 22.67 7.21 -2.09
CA GLN A 135 22.40 7.76 -3.41
C GLN A 135 21.60 6.72 -4.19
N ILE A 136 20.30 6.93 -4.28
CA ILE A 136 19.35 6.07 -5.00
C ILE A 136 19.38 6.49 -6.47
N LYS A 137 19.55 5.55 -7.38
CA LYS A 137 19.60 5.82 -8.83
C LYS A 137 18.28 6.29 -9.40
N ASP A 138 17.20 5.71 -8.92
CA ASP A 138 15.84 6.08 -9.28
C ASP A 138 15.03 6.25 -7.99
N GLU A 139 14.54 7.47 -7.74
CA GLU A 139 13.81 7.83 -6.52
C GLU A 139 12.50 7.03 -6.33
N LEU A 140 11.99 6.42 -7.37
CA LEU A 140 10.81 5.55 -7.31
C LEU A 140 11.16 4.11 -6.92
N SER A 141 12.42 3.69 -7.04
CA SER A 141 12.85 2.32 -6.74
C SER A 141 12.42 1.79 -5.37
N PRO A 142 12.47 2.55 -4.26
CA PRO A 142 12.01 2.07 -2.95
C PRO A 142 10.55 1.61 -2.94
N PHE A 143 9.76 2.05 -3.91
CA PHE A 143 8.33 1.82 -4.04
C PHE A 143 7.97 0.81 -5.14
N LEU A 144 8.97 0.08 -5.65
CA LEU A 144 8.82 -0.97 -6.67
C LEU A 144 9.15 -2.37 -6.12
N TYR A 145 9.90 -2.46 -5.01
CA TYR A 145 10.28 -3.74 -4.42
C TYR A 145 9.31 -4.17 -3.31
N PRO A 146 9.15 -5.50 -3.08
CA PRO A 146 8.51 -5.98 -1.85
C PRO A 146 9.31 -5.52 -0.62
N ASN A 147 8.61 -5.39 0.49
CA ASN A 147 9.22 -5.10 1.78
C ASN A 147 8.44 -5.82 2.88
N GLN A 148 8.85 -5.68 4.16
CA GLN A 148 8.21 -6.40 5.26
C GLN A 148 6.69 -6.23 5.35
N LEU A 149 6.16 -5.07 4.93
CA LEU A 149 4.73 -4.75 5.04
C LEU A 149 3.96 -5.01 3.74
N VAL A 150 4.70 -5.22 2.66
CA VAL A 150 4.18 -5.53 1.32
C VAL A 150 5.00 -6.72 0.82
N ASP A 151 4.85 -7.87 1.51
CA ASP A 151 5.70 -9.03 1.28
C ASP A 151 5.09 -9.99 0.26
N TYR A 152 5.82 -10.21 -0.82
CA TYR A 152 5.54 -11.24 -1.83
C TYR A 152 6.85 -11.83 -2.33
N GLN A 153 6.82 -13.15 -2.62
CA GLN A 153 7.97 -13.91 -3.03
C GLN A 153 7.73 -14.59 -4.39
N PRO A 154 8.79 -15.01 -5.09
CA PRO A 154 8.63 -15.81 -6.30
C PRO A 154 7.75 -17.04 -6.06
N GLY A 155 6.71 -17.21 -6.90
CA GLY A 155 5.77 -18.32 -6.79
C GLY A 155 4.59 -18.10 -5.85
N ASP A 156 4.50 -16.99 -5.13
CA ASP A 156 3.34 -16.64 -4.37
C ASP A 156 2.11 -16.42 -5.28
N LYS A 157 0.94 -16.84 -4.83
CA LYS A 157 -0.29 -16.76 -5.62
C LYS A 157 -0.64 -15.34 -6.06
N ILE A 158 -0.26 -14.33 -5.25
CA ILE A 158 -0.53 -12.92 -5.58
C ILE A 158 0.17 -12.50 -6.87
N THR A 159 1.35 -13.05 -7.18
CA THR A 159 2.13 -12.66 -8.37
C THR A 159 1.39 -13.04 -9.65
N SER A 160 0.89 -14.26 -9.74
CA SER A 160 0.10 -14.70 -10.89
C SER A 160 -1.23 -13.98 -11.00
N ILE A 161 -1.93 -13.75 -9.87
CA ILE A 161 -3.19 -13.00 -9.87
C ILE A 161 -2.96 -11.57 -10.37
N ALA A 162 -1.96 -10.87 -9.85
CA ALA A 162 -1.68 -9.48 -10.20
C ALA A 162 -1.37 -9.30 -11.70
N ILE A 163 -0.65 -10.25 -12.31
CA ILE A 163 -0.37 -10.24 -13.75
C ILE A 163 -1.64 -10.59 -14.55
N ASP A 164 -2.39 -11.62 -14.13
CA ASP A 164 -3.54 -12.11 -14.89
C ASP A 164 -4.69 -11.11 -15.01
N ILE A 165 -4.97 -10.36 -13.94
CA ILE A 165 -6.10 -9.41 -13.92
C ILE A 165 -5.87 -8.21 -14.84
N VAL A 166 -4.62 -7.87 -15.15
CA VAL A 166 -4.27 -6.70 -15.96
C VAL A 166 -3.75 -7.04 -17.36
N LYS A 167 -3.68 -8.33 -17.72
CA LYS A 167 -3.04 -8.79 -18.97
C LYS A 167 -3.64 -8.24 -20.27
N LYS A 168 -4.84 -7.66 -20.20
CA LYS A 168 -5.53 -7.05 -21.35
C LYS A 168 -5.48 -5.53 -21.34
N ASP A 169 -4.94 -4.95 -20.28
CA ASP A 169 -4.91 -3.52 -20.09
C ASP A 169 -3.80 -2.90 -20.93
N LYS A 170 -4.12 -1.77 -21.53
CA LYS A 170 -3.24 -1.09 -22.46
C LYS A 170 -2.35 -0.05 -21.78
N ASN A 171 -2.74 0.43 -20.61
CA ASN A 171 -2.01 1.48 -19.88
C ASN A 171 -2.14 1.31 -18.38
N ASP A 172 -1.34 2.09 -17.63
CA ASP A 172 -1.26 1.97 -16.20
C ASP A 172 -2.54 2.42 -15.49
N LEU A 173 -3.31 3.36 -16.05
CA LEU A 173 -4.59 3.76 -15.45
C LEU A 173 -5.59 2.60 -15.43
N GLN A 174 -5.67 1.83 -16.52
CA GLN A 174 -6.51 0.63 -16.58
C GLN A 174 -6.04 -0.43 -15.60
N ARG A 175 -4.73 -0.65 -15.49
CA ARG A 175 -4.13 -1.59 -14.53
C ARG A 175 -4.46 -1.22 -13.10
N ILE A 176 -4.26 0.05 -12.74
CA ILE A 176 -4.57 0.57 -11.40
C ILE A 176 -6.05 0.33 -11.07
N GLN A 177 -6.97 0.65 -12.01
CA GLN A 177 -8.40 0.45 -11.81
C GLN A 177 -8.76 -1.02 -11.60
N ASN A 178 -8.23 -1.91 -12.44
CA ASN A 178 -8.54 -3.33 -12.35
C ASN A 178 -7.96 -3.95 -11.06
N ILE A 179 -6.78 -3.52 -10.63
CA ILE A 179 -6.19 -3.92 -9.34
C ILE A 179 -7.07 -3.42 -8.18
N TYR A 180 -7.48 -2.15 -8.20
CA TYR A 180 -8.36 -1.58 -7.20
C TYR A 180 -9.68 -2.34 -7.09
N ASN A 181 -10.37 -2.53 -8.23
CA ASN A 181 -11.63 -3.27 -8.28
C ASN A 181 -11.45 -4.70 -7.75
N TYR A 182 -10.35 -5.37 -8.13
CA TYR A 182 -10.08 -6.72 -7.64
C TYR A 182 -9.97 -6.75 -6.11
N VAL A 183 -9.26 -5.83 -5.50
CA VAL A 183 -9.11 -5.78 -4.03
C VAL A 183 -10.45 -5.52 -3.36
N VAL A 184 -11.21 -4.51 -3.84
CA VAL A 184 -12.52 -4.15 -3.29
C VAL A 184 -13.54 -5.29 -3.40
N ASP A 185 -13.55 -6.00 -4.53
CA ASP A 185 -14.55 -7.03 -4.82
C ASP A 185 -14.23 -8.38 -4.15
N ASN A 186 -12.97 -8.63 -3.79
CA ASN A 186 -12.54 -9.95 -3.33
C ASN A 186 -12.17 -10.02 -1.84
N ILE A 187 -12.04 -8.88 -1.15
CA ILE A 187 -11.71 -8.85 0.27
C ILE A 187 -12.89 -8.28 1.05
N THR A 188 -13.23 -8.92 2.16
CA THR A 188 -14.24 -8.46 3.12
C THR A 188 -13.55 -7.93 4.37
N TYR A 189 -14.08 -6.87 4.97
CA TYR A 189 -13.50 -6.31 6.18
C TYR A 189 -13.62 -7.27 7.36
N ASP A 190 -12.56 -7.37 8.16
CA ASP A 190 -12.41 -8.30 9.28
C ASP A 190 -12.47 -7.51 10.61
N ASP A 191 -13.67 -7.39 11.16
CA ASP A 191 -13.90 -6.66 12.40
C ASP A 191 -13.18 -7.29 13.61
N GLU A 192 -13.05 -8.63 13.64
CA GLU A 192 -12.33 -9.32 14.73
C GLU A 192 -10.83 -8.98 14.68
N LYS A 193 -10.24 -9.03 13.48
CA LYS A 193 -8.86 -8.63 13.28
C LYS A 193 -8.63 -7.14 13.56
N ALA A 194 -9.61 -6.28 13.26
CA ALA A 194 -9.54 -4.85 13.58
C ALA A 194 -9.45 -4.63 15.10
N VAL A 195 -10.24 -5.35 15.89
CA VAL A 195 -10.13 -5.32 17.36
C VAL A 195 -8.77 -5.83 17.83
N GLU A 196 -8.26 -6.92 17.27
CA GLU A 196 -6.93 -7.45 17.58
C GLU A 196 -5.81 -6.43 17.30
N ALA A 197 -5.91 -5.69 16.19
CA ALA A 197 -4.94 -4.67 15.78
C ALA A 197 -4.87 -3.48 16.76
N THR A 198 -5.89 -3.24 17.57
CA THR A 198 -5.84 -2.22 18.64
C THR A 198 -4.91 -2.62 19.80
N GLN A 199 -4.62 -3.91 19.94
CA GLN A 199 -3.86 -4.46 21.08
C GLN A 199 -2.43 -4.85 20.70
N LYS A 200 -2.18 -5.16 19.43
CA LYS A 200 -0.86 -5.57 18.95
C LYS A 200 -0.62 -5.13 17.51
N TYR A 201 0.65 -4.94 17.19
CA TYR A 201 1.06 -4.67 15.83
C TYR A 201 0.95 -5.94 14.99
N LEU A 202 0.18 -5.86 13.91
CA LEU A 202 -0.05 -6.96 12.97
C LEU A 202 0.64 -6.64 11.64
N ILE A 203 1.53 -7.53 11.20
CA ILE A 203 2.16 -7.42 9.89
C ILE A 203 1.23 -8.12 8.87
N PRO A 204 0.88 -7.49 7.73
CA PRO A 204 0.07 -8.10 6.70
C PRO A 204 0.71 -9.39 6.16
N ASN A 205 -0.12 -10.39 5.88
CA ASN A 205 0.31 -11.62 5.24
C ASN A 205 -0.56 -11.87 4.00
N LEU A 206 -0.02 -11.57 2.83
CA LEU A 206 -0.74 -11.57 1.55
C LEU A 206 -1.30 -12.96 1.20
N ASN A 207 -0.57 -14.04 1.52
CA ASN A 207 -1.03 -15.40 1.28
C ASN A 207 -2.28 -15.74 2.12
N ASN A 208 -2.32 -15.28 3.38
CA ASN A 208 -3.48 -15.45 4.24
C ASN A 208 -4.67 -14.60 3.77
N ILE A 209 -4.44 -13.38 3.35
CA ILE A 209 -5.48 -12.48 2.82
C ILE A 209 -6.14 -13.12 1.58
N ILE A 210 -5.35 -13.59 0.62
CA ILE A 210 -5.85 -14.25 -0.58
C ILE A 210 -6.64 -15.53 -0.25
N LYS A 211 -6.17 -16.30 0.72
CA LYS A 211 -6.80 -17.56 1.14
C LYS A 211 -8.13 -17.32 1.84
N ASN A 212 -8.16 -16.40 2.79
CA ASN A 212 -9.29 -16.16 3.66
C ASN A 212 -10.28 -15.15 3.08
N LYS A 213 -9.81 -14.28 2.18
CA LYS A 213 -10.56 -13.17 1.58
C LYS A 213 -11.08 -12.17 2.61
N THR A 214 -10.35 -12.01 3.72
CA THR A 214 -10.65 -11.05 4.78
C THR A 214 -9.42 -10.27 5.17
N GLY A 215 -9.60 -9.02 5.64
CA GLY A 215 -8.52 -8.18 6.10
C GLY A 215 -9.01 -6.84 6.66
N ILE A 216 -8.09 -6.11 7.29
CA ILE A 216 -8.30 -4.75 7.77
C ILE A 216 -7.68 -3.73 6.79
N CYS A 217 -7.80 -2.43 7.06
CA CYS A 217 -7.26 -1.38 6.20
C CYS A 217 -5.79 -1.62 5.79
N PHE A 218 -4.97 -2.09 6.72
CA PHE A 218 -3.57 -2.39 6.47
C PHE A 218 -3.38 -3.56 5.47
N ASP A 219 -4.24 -4.57 5.52
CA ASP A 219 -4.22 -5.71 4.59
C ASP A 219 -4.66 -5.30 3.19
N TYR A 220 -5.74 -4.51 3.08
CA TYR A 220 -6.21 -3.98 1.81
C TYR A 220 -5.13 -3.13 1.12
N ALA A 221 -4.53 -2.19 1.85
CA ALA A 221 -3.48 -1.33 1.35
C ALA A 221 -2.24 -2.15 0.94
N SER A 222 -1.80 -3.10 1.78
CA SER A 222 -0.67 -3.98 1.49
C SER A 222 -0.89 -4.81 0.22
N MET A 223 -2.07 -5.40 0.07
CA MET A 223 -2.42 -6.21 -1.10
C MET A 223 -2.45 -5.38 -2.38
N MET A 224 -3.08 -4.20 -2.33
CA MET A 224 -3.14 -3.30 -3.48
C MET A 224 -1.75 -2.83 -3.90
N VAL A 225 -0.91 -2.37 -2.95
CA VAL A 225 0.47 -1.95 -3.22
C VAL A 225 1.31 -3.10 -3.79
N ALA A 226 1.16 -4.32 -3.27
CA ALA A 226 1.86 -5.49 -3.83
C ALA A 226 1.49 -5.72 -5.30
N MET A 227 0.19 -5.73 -5.63
CA MET A 227 -0.27 -5.95 -7.00
C MET A 227 0.17 -4.84 -7.96
N LEU A 228 0.22 -3.59 -7.49
CA LEU A 228 0.74 -2.46 -8.27
C LEU A 228 2.24 -2.62 -8.54
N ARG A 229 3.06 -2.90 -7.51
CA ARG A 229 4.52 -3.09 -7.64
C ARG A 229 4.87 -4.27 -8.52
N ILE A 230 4.11 -5.37 -8.46
CA ILE A 230 4.25 -6.53 -9.34
C ILE A 230 4.08 -6.11 -10.81
N ASN A 231 3.26 -5.11 -11.09
CA ASN A 231 3.04 -4.53 -12.40
C ASN A 231 3.90 -3.29 -12.68
N HIS A 232 5.00 -3.11 -11.96
CA HIS A 232 5.97 -2.01 -12.09
C HIS A 232 5.36 -0.61 -11.90
N ILE A 233 4.23 -0.51 -11.24
CA ILE A 233 3.60 0.76 -10.89
C ILE A 233 4.08 1.15 -9.49
N PRO A 234 4.86 2.24 -9.35
CA PRO A 234 5.35 2.66 -8.05
C PRO A 234 4.18 3.02 -7.13
N ALA A 235 4.14 2.38 -5.97
CA ALA A 235 3.04 2.55 -5.02
C ALA A 235 3.55 2.58 -3.58
N ARG A 236 2.90 3.42 -2.75
CA ARG A 236 3.18 3.57 -1.32
C ARG A 236 2.04 3.01 -0.50
N LEU A 237 2.37 2.19 0.46
CA LEU A 237 1.49 1.92 1.60
C LEU A 237 1.69 3.05 2.60
N ILE A 238 0.63 3.75 2.97
CA ILE A 238 0.68 4.87 3.89
C ILE A 238 -0.06 4.50 5.15
N CYS A 239 0.51 4.88 6.30
CA CYS A 239 -0.16 4.84 7.59
C CYS A 239 -0.21 6.24 8.18
N GLY A 240 -1.33 6.59 8.77
CA GLY A 240 -1.52 7.90 9.35
C GLY A 240 -2.90 8.09 9.98
N ASP A 241 -3.19 9.33 10.34
CA ASP A 241 -4.45 9.69 10.97
C ASP A 241 -5.48 10.12 9.93
N THR A 242 -6.72 9.75 10.18
CA THR A 242 -7.90 10.33 9.55
C THR A 242 -8.74 11.03 10.62
N ASP A 243 -9.83 11.71 10.22
CA ASP A 243 -10.74 12.36 11.19
C ASP A 243 -11.48 11.34 12.09
N VAL A 244 -11.44 10.05 11.73
CA VAL A 244 -12.19 8.99 12.44
C VAL A 244 -11.27 7.99 13.15
N GLU A 245 -10.11 7.65 12.56
CA GLU A 245 -9.21 6.62 13.12
C GLU A 245 -7.80 6.69 12.52
N TYR A 246 -6.85 5.97 13.15
CA TYR A 246 -5.57 5.64 12.52
C TYR A 246 -5.81 4.64 11.41
N HIS A 247 -5.33 4.95 10.20
CA HIS A 247 -5.73 4.26 8.99
C HIS A 247 -4.53 3.91 8.09
N ALA A 248 -4.75 2.97 7.17
CA ALA A 248 -3.80 2.66 6.11
C ALA A 248 -4.47 2.80 4.74
N TRP A 249 -3.78 3.46 3.80
CA TRP A 249 -4.25 3.68 2.43
C TRP A 249 -3.11 3.61 1.41
N VAL A 250 -3.40 3.90 0.17
CA VAL A 250 -2.47 3.76 -0.96
C VAL A 250 -2.27 5.08 -1.68
N GLU A 251 -1.01 5.40 -2.00
CA GLU A 251 -0.67 6.37 -3.04
C GLU A 251 0.02 5.66 -4.21
N VAL A 252 -0.26 6.15 -5.40
CA VAL A 252 0.29 5.63 -6.66
C VAL A 252 1.01 6.74 -7.40
N TYR A 253 2.16 6.42 -7.97
CA TYR A 253 2.84 7.35 -8.86
C TYR A 253 2.36 7.16 -10.30
N ILE A 254 1.95 8.26 -10.93
CA ILE A 254 1.58 8.30 -12.35
C ILE A 254 2.52 9.25 -13.07
N GLU A 255 3.12 8.78 -14.15
CA GLU A 255 4.02 9.59 -14.96
C GLU A 255 3.31 10.84 -15.47
N GLY A 256 3.94 12.00 -15.30
CA GLY A 256 3.36 13.30 -15.66
C GLY A 256 2.46 13.93 -14.60
N GLU A 257 1.89 13.15 -13.67
CA GLU A 257 1.02 13.64 -12.59
C GLU A 257 1.73 13.60 -11.21
N GLY A 258 2.72 12.72 -11.02
CA GLY A 258 3.40 12.50 -9.75
C GLY A 258 2.65 11.56 -8.81
N TRP A 259 2.90 11.70 -7.51
CA TRP A 259 2.20 10.94 -6.49
C TRP A 259 0.77 11.42 -6.35
N ILE A 260 -0.16 10.49 -6.51
CA ILE A 260 -1.58 10.76 -6.44
C ILE A 260 -2.08 10.44 -5.05
N ASN A 261 -2.56 11.48 -4.40
CA ASN A 261 -3.27 11.39 -3.15
C ASN A 261 -4.77 11.12 -3.45
N PRO A 262 -5.47 10.31 -2.66
CA PRO A 262 -6.91 10.09 -2.78
C PRO A 262 -7.74 11.37 -2.94
N ASP A 263 -7.36 12.45 -2.27
CA ASP A 263 -8.07 13.74 -2.33
C ASP A 263 -7.94 14.46 -3.68
N ILE A 264 -6.87 14.23 -4.45
CA ILE A 264 -6.58 14.95 -5.71
C ILE A 264 -7.33 14.33 -6.90
N PHE A 265 -7.60 13.03 -6.88
CA PHE A 265 -8.27 12.34 -7.99
C PHE A 265 -9.77 12.57 -8.08
N MET A 266 -10.38 12.99 -6.99
CA MET A 266 -11.81 13.29 -6.96
C MET A 266 -12.20 14.51 -7.78
N ASP A 267 -11.29 15.49 -7.93
CA ASP A 267 -11.56 16.76 -8.60
C ASP A 267 -11.57 16.62 -10.14
N LYS A 268 -10.85 15.65 -10.71
CA LYS A 268 -10.83 15.35 -12.15
C LYS A 268 -11.99 14.45 -12.61
N GLY A 269 -12.83 14.02 -11.68
CA GLY A 269 -14.10 13.36 -11.99
C GLY A 269 -14.00 11.92 -12.50
N THR A 270 -12.88 11.26 -12.38
CA THR A 270 -12.63 9.92 -12.92
C THR A 270 -12.42 8.82 -11.86
N TRP A 271 -12.10 9.16 -10.63
CA TRP A 271 -11.76 8.17 -9.61
C TRP A 271 -12.40 8.50 -8.28
N THR A 272 -13.18 7.60 -7.76
CA THR A 272 -13.51 7.55 -6.34
C THR A 272 -12.27 7.05 -5.61
N ARG A 273 -11.91 7.69 -4.52
CA ARG A 273 -10.80 7.39 -3.61
C ARG A 273 -10.11 6.05 -3.80
N MET A 274 -8.79 6.06 -3.87
CA MET A 274 -7.96 4.86 -3.84
C MET A 274 -7.79 4.32 -2.41
N ASP A 275 -8.86 4.30 -1.65
CA ASP A 275 -8.97 3.63 -0.36
C ASP A 275 -9.88 2.41 -0.51
N PRO A 276 -9.30 1.24 -0.79
CA PRO A 276 -10.09 0.05 -1.03
C PRO A 276 -10.89 -0.40 0.21
N THR A 277 -10.48 0.00 1.40
CA THR A 277 -11.15 -0.34 2.66
C THR A 277 -12.50 0.35 2.76
N PHE A 278 -12.52 1.67 2.61
CA PHE A 278 -13.78 2.42 2.65
C PHE A 278 -14.68 2.09 1.47
N ALA A 279 -14.10 1.86 0.29
CA ALA A 279 -14.88 1.43 -0.87
C ALA A 279 -15.56 0.07 -0.67
N SER A 280 -14.88 -0.91 -0.09
CA SER A 280 -15.44 -2.24 0.17
C SER A 280 -16.56 -2.21 1.20
N SER A 281 -16.45 -1.34 2.23
CA SER A 281 -17.47 -1.14 3.25
C SER A 281 -18.65 -0.28 2.80
N LYS A 282 -18.58 0.30 1.58
CA LYS A 282 -19.55 1.30 1.06
C LYS A 282 -19.67 2.55 1.93
N PHE A 283 -18.65 2.82 2.74
CA PHE A 283 -18.59 4.01 3.58
C PHE A 283 -18.04 5.17 2.75
N ASP A 284 -18.87 6.20 2.56
CA ASP A 284 -18.45 7.43 1.86
C ASP A 284 -17.72 8.35 2.84
N TYR A 285 -16.40 8.19 2.90
CA TYR A 285 -15.54 9.00 3.74
C TYR A 285 -15.01 10.23 2.97
N ASN A 286 -15.38 11.42 3.41
CA ASN A 286 -14.99 12.72 2.84
C ASN A 286 -14.05 13.52 3.75
N GLY A 287 -13.45 12.88 4.74
CA GLY A 287 -12.56 13.51 5.72
C GLY A 287 -11.13 13.70 5.23
N LYS A 288 -10.27 14.18 6.11
CA LYS A 288 -8.86 14.46 5.85
C LYS A 288 -7.99 13.25 6.15
N TYR A 289 -6.90 13.10 5.39
CA TYR A 289 -5.83 12.14 5.61
C TYR A 289 -4.56 12.89 6.00
N GLN A 290 -3.93 12.48 7.08
CA GLN A 290 -2.63 12.99 7.52
C GLN A 290 -1.61 11.85 7.53
N ALA A 291 -0.81 11.76 6.50
CA ALA A 291 0.23 10.73 6.37
C ALA A 291 1.32 10.91 7.44
N ILE A 292 1.66 9.81 8.12
CA ILE A 292 2.74 9.75 9.11
C ILE A 292 3.90 8.92 8.56
N TYR A 293 3.61 7.73 8.02
CA TYR A 293 4.59 6.79 7.50
C TYR A 293 4.25 6.39 6.06
N TYR A 294 5.31 6.20 5.27
CA TYR A 294 5.27 5.69 3.88
C TYR A 294 6.11 4.43 3.80
N TYR A 295 5.59 3.37 3.16
CA TYR A 295 6.29 2.09 3.03
C TYR A 295 6.28 1.58 1.58
#